data_e6dd8962fb711bcb994a575eac3fed01
#
_entry.id   e6dd8962fb711bcb994a575eac3fed01
#
_cell.length_a   1.000
_cell.length_b   1.000
_cell.length_c   1.000
_cell.angle_alpha   90.00
_cell.angle_beta   90.00
_cell.angle_gamma   90.00
#
_symmetry.space_group_name_H-M   'P 1'
#
loop_
_entity.id
_entity.type
_entity.pdbx_description
1 polymer ?
#
loop_
_entity_poly.entity_id
_entity_poly.type
_entity_poly.pdbx_seq_one_letter_code
_entity_poly.pdbx_strand_id
1 'polypeptide(L)'
;MKPVFKKNLAVSSRVACAPAGKYLGDIVVPEGKVGLATVCSILINGVLLKQGIPIDSKFGGILQVRNSEPLRFVELIHYSGSSLDPSEIFIRGKMTSVGQVVEKGEGKILANFREIPALSVNLVEDIIGSLGKAGIHGVLSIGSAGNPVGQTSVDLNKVGMILVGGLNPVAKAHEEGFDVDNQAMSTVMEFDDLQNIDEL
;
A
#
# COMPACT_ATOMS: atom_id res chain seq x y z
N MET A 1 -5.20 -5.27 13.95
CA MET A 1 -4.61 -4.38 12.92
C MET A 1 -3.40 -3.58 13.41
N LYS A 2 -3.36 -3.01 14.64
CA LYS A 2 -2.21 -2.19 15.14
C LYS A 2 -0.82 -2.79 14.87
N PRO A 3 -0.55 -4.10 15.02
CA PRO A 3 0.78 -4.65 14.72
C PRO A 3 1.24 -4.50 13.26
N VAL A 4 0.31 -4.40 12.29
CA VAL A 4 0.63 -4.19 10.87
C VAL A 4 1.29 -2.83 10.67
N PHE A 5 0.75 -1.79 11.32
CA PHE A 5 1.30 -0.43 11.29
C PHE A 5 2.68 -0.38 11.96
N LYS A 6 2.84 -1.02 13.12
CA LYS A 6 4.12 -1.09 13.85
C LYS A 6 5.25 -1.78 13.07
N LYS A 7 4.89 -2.65 12.12
CA LYS A 7 5.85 -3.33 11.23
C LYS A 7 6.05 -2.62 9.89
N ASN A 8 5.54 -1.39 9.75
CA ASN A 8 5.60 -0.60 8.51
C ASN A 8 5.01 -1.33 7.28
N LEU A 9 3.99 -2.17 7.52
CA LEU A 9 3.25 -2.85 6.46
C LEU A 9 2.01 -2.05 6.01
N ALA A 10 1.97 -0.77 6.33
CA ALA A 10 1.01 0.23 5.86
C ALA A 10 1.76 1.48 5.41
N VAL A 11 1.11 2.31 4.61
CA VAL A 11 1.72 3.53 4.04
C VAL A 11 1.95 4.60 5.11
N SER A 12 1.06 4.69 6.10
CA SER A 12 1.18 5.59 7.25
C SER A 12 0.53 4.95 8.47
N SER A 13 0.95 5.36 9.66
CA SER A 13 0.26 5.04 10.91
C SER A 13 -0.97 5.92 11.16
N ARG A 14 -1.20 6.92 10.32
CA ARG A 14 -2.39 7.78 10.40
C ARG A 14 -3.57 7.13 9.69
N VAL A 15 -4.72 7.18 10.34
CA VAL A 15 -5.98 6.58 9.88
C VAL A 15 -7.14 7.48 10.26
N ALA A 16 -8.29 7.27 9.64
CA ALA A 16 -9.55 7.82 10.13
C ALA A 16 -10.50 6.68 10.47
N CYS A 17 -11.28 6.84 11.54
CA CYS A 17 -12.30 5.90 11.95
C CYS A 17 -13.64 6.61 12.15
N ALA A 18 -14.73 5.94 11.76
CA ALA A 18 -16.07 6.43 11.98
C ALA A 18 -17.02 5.27 12.39
N PRO A 19 -17.93 5.48 13.36
CA PRO A 19 -18.96 4.51 13.67
C PRO A 19 -20.09 4.51 12.61
N ALA A 20 -20.96 3.50 12.67
CA ALA A 20 -22.14 3.39 11.84
C ALA A 20 -22.95 4.70 11.79
N GLY A 21 -23.45 5.04 10.62
CA GLY A 21 -24.24 6.25 10.36
C GLY A 21 -23.44 7.55 10.29
N LYS A 22 -22.13 7.53 10.52
CA LYS A 22 -21.27 8.71 10.37
C LYS A 22 -20.52 8.67 9.04
N TYR A 23 -20.02 9.84 8.64
CA TYR A 23 -19.24 9.98 7.43
C TYR A 23 -17.76 9.62 7.68
N LEU A 24 -17.17 8.95 6.72
CA LEU A 24 -15.74 8.71 6.59
C LEU A 24 -15.32 9.26 5.21
N GLY A 25 -14.84 10.50 5.17
CA GLY A 25 -14.79 11.27 3.94
C GLY A 25 -16.19 11.48 3.36
N ASP A 26 -16.42 11.08 2.12
CA ASP A 26 -17.71 11.17 1.44
C ASP A 26 -18.60 9.93 1.64
N ILE A 27 -18.13 8.93 2.36
CA ILE A 27 -18.79 7.63 2.53
C ILE A 27 -19.51 7.57 3.87
N VAL A 28 -20.79 7.23 3.85
CA VAL A 28 -21.54 6.91 5.07
C VAL A 28 -21.24 5.48 5.49
N VAL A 29 -20.80 5.30 6.73
CA VAL A 29 -20.55 3.97 7.30
C VAL A 29 -21.88 3.24 7.50
N PRO A 30 -22.05 2.03 6.90
CA PRO A 30 -23.28 1.27 7.01
C PRO A 30 -23.60 0.85 8.45
N GLU A 31 -24.90 0.61 8.73
CA GLU A 31 -25.33 0.07 10.01
C GLU A 31 -24.62 -1.26 10.36
N GLY A 32 -24.23 -1.41 11.61
CA GLY A 32 -23.53 -2.59 12.10
C GLY A 32 -22.06 -2.70 11.68
N LYS A 33 -21.52 -1.68 11.00
CA LYS A 33 -20.11 -1.62 10.57
C LYS A 33 -19.35 -0.50 11.29
N VAL A 34 -18.04 -0.61 11.26
CA VAL A 34 -17.09 0.46 11.64
C VAL A 34 -16.28 0.81 10.42
N GLY A 35 -16.24 2.09 10.07
CA GLY A 35 -15.41 2.58 8.98
C GLY A 35 -13.95 2.77 9.43
N LEU A 36 -13.02 2.33 8.60
CA LEU A 36 -11.60 2.58 8.76
C LEU A 36 -11.02 3.02 7.41
N ALA A 37 -10.49 4.23 7.34
CA ALA A 37 -9.71 4.69 6.20
C ALA A 37 -8.21 4.61 6.52
N THR A 38 -7.45 4.03 5.60
CA THR A 38 -5.99 3.95 5.63
C THR A 38 -5.39 4.75 4.47
N VAL A 39 -4.17 5.22 4.61
CA VAL A 39 -3.50 5.96 3.53
C VAL A 39 -3.15 5.00 2.39
N CYS A 40 -3.53 5.38 1.17
CA CYS A 40 -3.22 4.63 -0.04
C CYS A 40 -1.83 5.00 -0.59
N SER A 41 -1.12 4.03 -1.16
CA SER A 41 0.17 4.26 -1.82
C SER A 41 0.09 5.20 -3.03
N ILE A 42 -1.10 5.48 -3.57
CA ILE A 42 -1.33 6.47 -4.63
C ILE A 42 -0.90 7.89 -4.20
N LEU A 43 -0.87 8.18 -2.90
CA LEU A 43 -0.36 9.44 -2.38
C LEU A 43 1.09 9.68 -2.82
N ILE A 44 1.93 8.65 -2.81
CA ILE A 44 3.32 8.75 -3.29
C ILE A 44 3.36 9.16 -4.76
N ASN A 45 2.45 8.61 -5.60
CA ASN A 45 2.34 9.05 -7.00
C ASN A 45 2.02 10.54 -7.10
N GLY A 46 1.04 11.00 -6.34
CA GLY A 46 0.63 12.41 -6.35
C GLY A 46 1.78 13.35 -6.00
N VAL A 47 2.58 12.97 -5.00
CA VAL A 47 3.76 13.76 -4.59
C VAL A 47 4.82 13.77 -5.69
N LEU A 48 5.17 12.60 -6.25
CA LEU A 48 6.17 12.52 -7.32
C LEU A 48 5.73 13.28 -8.56
N LEU A 49 4.47 13.16 -8.97
CA LEU A 49 3.91 13.91 -10.11
C LEU A 49 3.96 15.42 -9.89
N LYS A 50 3.66 15.91 -8.67
CA LYS A 50 3.80 17.33 -8.33
C LYS A 50 5.24 17.84 -8.42
N GLN A 51 6.22 16.96 -8.26
CA GLN A 51 7.64 17.27 -8.45
C GLN A 51 8.12 17.09 -9.90
N GLY A 52 7.19 16.85 -10.84
CA GLY A 52 7.50 16.65 -12.25
C GLY A 52 8.09 15.28 -12.60
N ILE A 53 8.01 14.32 -11.69
CA ILE A 53 8.52 12.97 -11.90
C ILE A 53 7.37 12.07 -12.37
N PRO A 54 7.37 11.61 -13.63
CA PRO A 54 6.39 10.66 -14.10
C PRO A 54 6.58 9.31 -13.39
N ILE A 55 5.49 8.73 -12.96
CA ILE A 55 5.46 7.41 -12.30
C ILE A 55 4.46 6.51 -13.01
N ASP A 56 4.92 5.34 -13.41
CA ASP A 56 4.13 4.34 -14.12
C ASP A 56 3.68 3.25 -13.17
N SER A 57 2.37 3.18 -12.90
CA SER A 57 1.77 2.13 -12.08
C SER A 57 1.54 0.89 -12.92
N LYS A 58 2.33 -0.16 -12.72
CA LYS A 58 2.29 -1.37 -13.55
C LYS A 58 1.21 -2.35 -13.05
N PHE A 59 1.28 -2.76 -11.79
CA PHE A 59 0.33 -3.73 -11.24
C PHE A 59 0.24 -3.64 -9.71
N GLY A 60 -0.86 -4.15 -9.16
CA GLY A 60 -0.98 -4.58 -7.77
C GLY A 60 -0.78 -6.08 -7.66
N GLY A 61 -0.21 -6.55 -6.56
CA GLY A 61 0.13 -7.96 -6.43
C GLY A 61 0.23 -8.46 -4.99
N ILE A 62 0.41 -9.75 -4.90
CA ILE A 62 0.78 -10.47 -3.68
C ILE A 62 2.30 -10.60 -3.66
N LEU A 63 2.94 -9.90 -2.73
CA LEU A 63 4.36 -9.94 -2.50
C LEU A 63 4.69 -10.99 -1.43
N GLN A 64 5.52 -11.95 -1.78
CA GLN A 64 6.09 -12.87 -0.82
C GLN A 64 7.19 -12.16 -0.03
N VAL A 65 7.08 -12.24 1.30
CA VAL A 65 8.08 -11.72 2.26
C VAL A 65 8.77 -12.90 2.92
N ARG A 66 10.09 -12.82 3.09
CA ARG A 66 10.90 -13.80 3.79
C ARG A 66 11.98 -13.09 4.60
N ASN A 67 12.14 -13.48 5.86
CA ASN A 67 13.04 -12.82 6.81
C ASN A 67 12.78 -11.30 6.93
N SER A 68 11.51 -10.89 6.87
CA SER A 68 11.05 -9.50 6.86
C SER A 68 11.49 -8.68 5.63
N GLU A 69 11.99 -9.34 4.58
CA GLU A 69 12.42 -8.68 3.34
C GLU A 69 11.53 -9.08 2.15
N PRO A 70 11.27 -8.14 1.22
CA PRO A 70 10.58 -8.43 -0.02
C PRO A 70 11.35 -9.46 -0.85
N LEU A 71 10.68 -10.54 -1.28
CA LEU A 71 11.32 -11.58 -2.08
C LEU A 71 10.90 -11.50 -3.56
N ARG A 72 9.61 -11.68 -3.83
CA ARG A 72 9.07 -11.68 -5.19
C ARG A 72 7.54 -11.51 -5.19
N PHE A 73 6.99 -11.06 -6.31
CA PHE A 73 5.56 -11.17 -6.56
C PHE A 73 5.21 -12.62 -6.94
N VAL A 74 4.17 -13.16 -6.31
CA VAL A 74 3.66 -14.51 -6.59
C VAL A 74 2.34 -14.50 -7.34
N GLU A 75 1.59 -13.39 -7.21
CA GLU A 75 0.37 -13.10 -7.97
C GLU A 75 0.38 -11.62 -8.33
N LEU A 76 -0.16 -11.28 -9.49
CA LEU A 76 -0.26 -9.89 -9.93
C LEU A 76 -1.47 -9.67 -10.84
N ILE A 77 -2.00 -8.45 -10.79
CA ILE A 77 -3.03 -7.95 -11.70
C ILE A 77 -2.55 -6.60 -12.24
N HIS A 78 -2.34 -6.52 -13.54
CA HIS A 78 -1.97 -5.26 -14.18
C HIS A 78 -3.10 -4.25 -14.08
N TYR A 79 -2.76 -2.97 -13.81
CA TYR A 79 -3.75 -1.91 -13.81
C TYR A 79 -4.27 -1.61 -15.23
N SER A 80 -3.41 -1.76 -16.23
CA SER A 80 -3.80 -1.62 -17.63
C SER A 80 -4.76 -2.74 -18.03
N GLY A 81 -5.96 -2.36 -18.43
CA GLY A 81 -6.99 -3.29 -18.88
C GLY A 81 -7.80 -3.95 -17.76
N SER A 82 -7.54 -3.65 -16.48
CA SER A 82 -8.37 -4.11 -15.37
C SER A 82 -9.35 -3.02 -14.94
N SER A 83 -10.61 -3.41 -14.71
CA SER A 83 -11.64 -2.58 -14.08
C SER A 83 -11.80 -2.85 -12.59
N LEU A 84 -11.03 -3.81 -12.05
CA LEU A 84 -11.07 -4.23 -10.65
C LEU A 84 -9.80 -3.80 -9.94
N ASP A 85 -9.92 -3.38 -8.67
CA ASP A 85 -8.74 -3.13 -7.86
C ASP A 85 -8.10 -4.45 -7.41
N PRO A 86 -6.80 -4.64 -7.66
CA PRO A 86 -6.09 -5.86 -7.28
C PRO A 86 -6.19 -6.18 -5.78
N SER A 87 -6.09 -5.18 -4.90
CA SER A 87 -6.09 -5.38 -3.46
C SER A 87 -7.44 -5.93 -2.98
N GLU A 88 -8.56 -5.43 -3.55
CA GLU A 88 -9.89 -5.93 -3.24
C GLU A 88 -10.05 -7.40 -3.62
N ILE A 89 -9.57 -7.76 -4.82
CA ILE A 89 -9.62 -9.14 -5.32
C ILE A 89 -8.81 -10.07 -4.44
N PHE A 90 -7.59 -9.69 -4.09
CA PHE A 90 -6.69 -10.52 -3.29
C PHE A 90 -7.19 -10.70 -1.84
N ILE A 91 -7.77 -9.67 -1.22
CA ILE A 91 -8.40 -9.79 0.11
C ILE A 91 -9.60 -10.73 0.04
N ARG A 92 -10.52 -10.49 -0.90
CA ARG A 92 -11.71 -11.32 -1.10
C ARG A 92 -11.36 -12.78 -1.42
N GLY A 93 -10.28 -12.99 -2.20
CA GLY A 93 -9.74 -14.30 -2.52
C GLY A 93 -8.95 -14.97 -1.39
N LYS A 94 -8.79 -14.32 -0.21
CA LYS A 94 -8.02 -14.84 0.94
C LYS A 94 -6.58 -15.23 0.57
N MET A 95 -5.94 -14.42 -0.25
CA MET A 95 -4.63 -14.73 -0.82
C MET A 95 -3.46 -14.15 0.00
N THR A 96 -3.75 -13.42 1.06
CA THR A 96 -2.77 -12.80 1.96
C THR A 96 -2.48 -13.66 3.20
N SER A 97 -1.36 -13.39 3.86
CA SER A 97 -1.01 -13.88 5.18
C SER A 97 -0.21 -12.81 5.95
N VAL A 98 -0.78 -11.59 6.00
CA VAL A 98 -0.17 -10.42 6.63
C VAL A 98 0.14 -10.71 8.10
N GLY A 99 -0.74 -11.45 8.78
CA GLY A 99 -0.53 -11.89 10.15
C GLY A 99 0.74 -12.67 10.36
N GLN A 100 1.05 -13.59 9.45
CA GLN A 100 2.29 -14.37 9.51
C GLN A 100 3.53 -13.51 9.30
N VAL A 101 3.46 -12.51 8.39
CA VAL A 101 4.56 -11.56 8.19
C VAL A 101 4.81 -10.75 9.44
N VAL A 102 3.75 -10.27 10.11
CA VAL A 102 3.85 -9.52 11.37
C VAL A 102 4.51 -10.36 12.47
N GLU A 103 4.14 -11.63 12.61
CA GLU A 103 4.58 -12.50 13.69
C GLU A 103 5.94 -13.17 13.44
N LYS A 104 6.18 -13.60 12.20
CA LYS A 104 7.32 -14.46 11.85
C LYS A 104 8.27 -13.85 10.83
N GLY A 105 7.90 -12.73 10.20
CA GLY A 105 8.66 -12.15 9.09
C GLY A 105 8.55 -12.95 7.79
N GLU A 106 7.60 -13.88 7.69
CA GLU A 106 7.39 -14.72 6.52
C GLU A 106 5.91 -14.78 6.15
N GLY A 107 5.60 -14.65 4.85
CA GLY A 107 4.23 -14.71 4.37
C GLY A 107 3.99 -13.89 3.11
N LYS A 108 2.76 -13.41 2.97
CA LYS A 108 2.25 -12.75 1.77
C LYS A 108 1.54 -11.46 2.14
N ILE A 109 1.93 -10.35 1.52
CA ILE A 109 1.30 -9.05 1.72
C ILE A 109 0.80 -8.48 0.40
N LEU A 110 -0.11 -7.52 0.48
CA LEU A 110 -0.46 -6.66 -0.65
C LEU A 110 0.68 -5.70 -0.91
N ALA A 111 1.07 -5.57 -2.17
CA ALA A 111 2.07 -4.61 -2.63
C ALA A 111 1.77 -4.16 -4.06
N ASN A 112 2.40 -3.06 -4.47
CA ASN A 112 2.27 -2.51 -5.81
C ASN A 112 3.65 -2.38 -6.44
N PHE A 113 3.70 -2.56 -7.75
CA PHE A 113 4.91 -2.35 -8.53
C PHE A 113 4.76 -1.11 -9.43
N ARG A 114 5.75 -0.27 -9.40
CA ARG A 114 5.80 0.97 -10.17
C ARG A 114 7.15 1.18 -10.78
N GLU A 115 7.19 2.01 -11.82
CA GLU A 115 8.43 2.40 -12.48
C GLU A 115 8.55 3.92 -12.56
N ILE A 116 9.75 4.41 -12.38
CA ILE A 116 10.16 5.81 -12.53
C ILE A 116 11.30 5.93 -13.54
N PRO A 117 11.52 7.09 -14.15
CA PRO A 117 12.70 7.32 -14.99
C PRO A 117 13.99 7.12 -14.20
N ALA A 118 14.97 6.43 -14.78
CA ALA A 118 16.24 6.14 -14.13
C ALA A 118 16.99 7.41 -13.68
N LEU A 119 16.86 8.50 -14.44
CA LEU A 119 17.50 9.79 -14.12
C LEU A 119 16.89 10.49 -12.90
N SER A 120 15.71 10.07 -12.45
CA SER A 120 15.00 10.69 -11.33
C SER A 120 15.29 10.01 -9.98
N VAL A 121 16.06 8.92 -9.93
CA VAL A 121 16.22 8.08 -8.73
C VAL A 121 16.68 8.89 -7.52
N ASN A 122 17.74 9.67 -7.62
CA ASN A 122 18.28 10.43 -6.49
C ASN A 122 17.23 11.43 -5.94
N LEU A 123 16.52 12.13 -6.83
CA LEU A 123 15.45 13.05 -6.42
C LEU A 123 14.28 12.29 -5.75
N VAL A 124 13.94 11.11 -6.26
CA VAL A 124 12.89 10.27 -5.66
C VAL A 124 13.29 9.80 -4.26
N GLU A 125 14.55 9.40 -4.06
CA GLU A 125 15.07 9.00 -2.74
C GLU A 125 15.00 10.16 -1.73
N ASP A 126 15.36 11.38 -2.14
CA ASP A 126 15.25 12.59 -1.30
C ASP A 126 13.79 12.90 -0.93
N ILE A 127 12.87 12.77 -1.90
CA ILE A 127 11.44 12.97 -1.67
C ILE A 127 10.89 11.90 -0.70
N ILE A 128 11.26 10.65 -0.89
CA ILE A 128 10.85 9.53 0.00
C ILE A 128 11.39 9.75 1.41
N GLY A 129 12.62 10.20 1.54
CA GLY A 129 13.20 10.59 2.83
C GLY A 129 12.41 11.71 3.52
N SER A 130 11.91 12.67 2.75
CA SER A 130 11.07 13.77 3.25
C SER A 130 9.67 13.29 3.63
N LEU A 131 9.07 12.41 2.84
CA LEU A 131 7.80 11.76 3.15
C LEU A 131 7.89 10.94 4.44
N GLY A 132 8.99 10.21 4.64
CA GLY A 132 9.25 9.46 5.88
C GLY A 132 9.24 10.35 7.12
N LYS A 133 9.83 11.56 7.04
CA LYS A 133 9.77 12.55 8.13
C LYS A 133 8.36 13.06 8.41
N ALA A 134 7.49 13.07 7.41
CA ALA A 134 6.07 13.43 7.53
C ALA A 134 5.18 12.26 7.98
N GLY A 135 5.76 11.07 8.28
CA GLY A 135 5.01 9.89 8.69
C GLY A 135 4.35 9.12 7.55
N ILE A 136 4.82 9.35 6.31
CA ILE A 136 4.39 8.64 5.12
C ILE A 136 5.54 7.72 4.70
N HIS A 137 5.28 6.44 4.79
CA HIS A 137 6.22 5.37 4.46
C HIS A 137 5.67 4.57 3.27
N GLY A 138 6.11 3.35 3.10
CA GLY A 138 5.48 2.43 2.16
C GLY A 138 6.30 2.10 0.93
N VAL A 139 7.48 2.72 0.74
CA VAL A 139 8.44 2.23 -0.25
C VAL A 139 9.26 1.12 0.40
N LEU A 140 9.08 -0.11 -0.10
CA LEU A 140 9.77 -1.29 0.41
C LEU A 140 11.11 -1.50 -0.27
N SER A 141 11.20 -1.15 -1.55
CA SER A 141 12.42 -1.32 -2.33
C SER A 141 12.43 -0.36 -3.52
N ILE A 142 13.61 0.16 -3.83
CA ILE A 142 13.94 0.86 -5.07
C ILE A 142 15.09 0.10 -5.70
N GLY A 143 14.96 -0.24 -6.98
CA GLY A 143 15.99 -0.97 -7.71
C GLY A 143 17.04 -0.05 -8.32
N SER A 144 17.77 -0.58 -9.27
CA SER A 144 18.70 0.16 -10.13
C SER A 144 18.26 0.10 -11.59
N ALA A 145 18.76 1.02 -12.40
CA ALA A 145 18.33 1.21 -13.78
C ALA A 145 18.37 -0.10 -14.60
N GLY A 146 17.21 -0.48 -15.15
CA GLY A 146 17.05 -1.64 -16.00
C GLY A 146 17.22 -3.00 -15.32
N ASN A 147 17.46 -3.03 -13.99
CA ASN A 147 17.60 -4.28 -13.26
C ASN A 147 16.27 -4.73 -12.64
N PRO A 148 15.99 -6.04 -12.62
CA PRO A 148 14.78 -6.57 -11.99
C PRO A 148 14.71 -6.23 -10.50
N VAL A 149 13.49 -5.97 -10.01
CA VAL A 149 13.17 -5.74 -8.59
C VAL A 149 12.08 -6.71 -8.16
N GLY A 150 12.27 -7.43 -7.06
CA GLY A 150 11.32 -8.45 -6.62
C GLY A 150 11.06 -9.52 -7.69
N GLN A 151 12.09 -9.89 -8.47
CA GLN A 151 12.03 -10.78 -9.64
C GLN A 151 11.09 -10.29 -10.77
N THR A 152 10.76 -9.00 -10.77
CA THR A 152 9.96 -8.37 -11.82
C THR A 152 10.88 -7.59 -12.76
N SER A 153 10.73 -7.81 -14.07
CA SER A 153 11.45 -7.06 -15.09
C SER A 153 11.10 -5.58 -15.06
N VAL A 154 12.07 -4.74 -15.40
CA VAL A 154 11.95 -3.29 -15.46
C VAL A 154 12.20 -2.83 -16.88
N ASP A 155 11.41 -1.86 -17.37
CA ASP A 155 11.57 -1.31 -18.70
C ASP A 155 12.90 -0.57 -18.86
N LEU A 156 13.38 -0.47 -20.09
CA LEU A 156 14.62 0.21 -20.42
C LEU A 156 14.59 1.69 -19.93
N ASN A 157 15.70 2.15 -19.35
CA ASN A 157 15.84 3.50 -18.80
C ASN A 157 14.87 3.81 -17.62
N LYS A 158 14.33 2.80 -16.99
CA LYS A 158 13.50 2.93 -15.79
C LYS A 158 14.09 2.22 -14.60
N VAL A 159 13.54 2.53 -13.43
CA VAL A 159 13.84 1.88 -12.16
C VAL A 159 12.53 1.38 -11.56
N GLY A 160 12.51 0.13 -11.14
CA GLY A 160 11.38 -0.47 -10.46
C GLY A 160 11.32 -0.06 -8.98
N MET A 161 10.11 0.10 -8.47
CA MET A 161 9.80 0.38 -7.07
C MET A 161 8.73 -0.57 -6.57
N ILE A 162 8.93 -1.13 -5.38
CA ILE A 162 7.92 -1.91 -4.67
C ILE A 162 7.35 -1.05 -3.55
N LEU A 163 6.04 -0.87 -3.55
CA LEU A 163 5.31 -0.13 -2.53
C LEU A 163 4.37 -1.06 -1.77
N VAL A 164 4.26 -0.85 -0.46
CA VAL A 164 3.32 -1.58 0.39
C VAL A 164 1.87 -1.24 0.01
N GLY A 165 0.99 -2.21 0.08
CA GLY A 165 -0.46 -2.00 -0.12
C GLY A 165 -1.11 -1.31 1.08
N GLY A 166 -1.87 -0.24 0.85
CA GLY A 166 -2.58 0.50 1.91
C GLY A 166 -3.61 -0.33 2.66
N LEU A 167 -4.12 -1.40 2.06
CA LEU A 167 -5.14 -2.27 2.65
C LEU A 167 -4.60 -3.49 3.42
N ASN A 168 -3.29 -3.60 3.67
CA ASN A 168 -2.74 -4.67 4.50
C ASN A 168 -3.36 -4.75 5.92
N PRO A 169 -3.67 -3.64 6.60
CA PRO A 169 -4.39 -3.71 7.88
C PRO A 169 -5.77 -4.34 7.77
N VAL A 170 -6.49 -4.07 6.67
CA VAL A 170 -7.80 -4.66 6.38
C VAL A 170 -7.68 -6.14 6.02
N ALA A 171 -6.67 -6.51 5.22
CA ALA A 171 -6.34 -7.90 4.92
C ALA A 171 -6.09 -8.70 6.20
N LYS A 172 -5.33 -8.15 7.15
CA LYS A 172 -5.09 -8.77 8.46
C LYS A 172 -6.38 -8.97 9.27
N ALA A 173 -7.31 -8.00 9.25
CA ALA A 173 -8.60 -8.17 9.91
C ALA A 173 -9.42 -9.30 9.25
N HIS A 174 -9.42 -9.37 7.93
CA HIS A 174 -10.08 -10.44 7.20
C HIS A 174 -9.48 -11.83 7.49
N GLU A 175 -8.17 -11.93 7.61
CA GLU A 175 -7.46 -13.16 8.02
C GLU A 175 -7.90 -13.64 9.41
N GLU A 176 -8.26 -12.72 10.30
CA GLU A 176 -8.76 -13.00 11.66
C GLU A 176 -10.27 -13.31 11.70
N GLY A 177 -10.93 -13.37 10.55
CA GLY A 177 -12.33 -13.76 10.44
C GLY A 177 -13.33 -12.61 10.53
N PHE A 178 -12.86 -11.35 10.56
CA PHE A 178 -13.78 -10.22 10.46
C PHE A 178 -14.37 -10.14 9.04
N ASP A 179 -15.66 -9.88 8.97
CA ASP A 179 -16.32 -9.54 7.71
C ASP A 179 -15.90 -8.13 7.31
N VAL A 180 -15.21 -8.01 6.18
CA VAL A 180 -14.72 -6.74 5.65
C VAL A 180 -15.35 -6.42 4.30
N ASP A 181 -15.82 -5.18 4.18
CA ASP A 181 -16.18 -4.56 2.90
C ASP A 181 -15.11 -3.51 2.60
N ASN A 182 -14.22 -3.83 1.67
CA ASN A 182 -13.04 -3.02 1.39
C ASN A 182 -13.14 -2.39 0.00
N GLN A 183 -12.82 -1.12 -0.05
CA GLN A 183 -12.78 -0.33 -1.28
C GLN A 183 -11.46 0.43 -1.36
N ALA A 184 -10.75 0.26 -2.46
CA ALA A 184 -9.52 1.00 -2.71
C ALA A 184 -9.84 2.38 -3.30
N MET A 185 -9.07 3.39 -2.92
CA MET A 185 -9.19 4.77 -3.44
C MET A 185 -10.62 5.33 -3.37
N SER A 186 -11.35 5.01 -2.32
CA SER A 186 -12.78 5.26 -2.20
C SER A 186 -13.15 6.69 -1.81
N THR A 187 -12.24 7.41 -1.13
CA THR A 187 -12.48 8.79 -0.70
C THR A 187 -11.17 9.56 -0.59
N VAL A 188 -11.27 10.89 -0.50
CA VAL A 188 -10.16 11.81 -0.25
C VAL A 188 -10.37 12.50 1.07
N MET A 189 -9.33 12.63 1.87
CA MET A 189 -9.34 13.31 3.16
C MET A 189 -8.07 14.13 3.32
N GLU A 190 -8.14 15.22 4.11
CA GLU A 190 -6.94 15.95 4.49
C GLU A 190 -6.06 15.07 5.39
N PHE A 191 -4.76 15.04 5.12
CA PHE A 191 -3.83 14.18 5.87
C PHE A 191 -3.73 14.57 7.33
N ASP A 192 -3.88 15.86 7.64
CA ASP A 192 -3.82 16.39 9.00
C ASP A 192 -5.06 16.04 9.85
N ASP A 193 -6.18 15.67 9.21
CA ASP A 193 -7.39 15.20 9.90
C ASP A 193 -7.28 13.73 10.34
N LEU A 194 -6.26 13.01 9.86
CA LEU A 194 -6.03 11.62 10.24
C LEU A 194 -5.34 11.53 11.60
N GLN A 195 -5.78 10.57 12.42
CA GLN A 195 -5.26 10.31 13.77
C GLN A 195 -4.26 9.16 13.75
N ASN A 196 -3.31 9.16 14.67
CA ASN A 196 -2.42 8.02 14.82
C ASN A 196 -3.21 6.80 15.32
N ILE A 197 -2.97 5.63 14.72
CA ILE A 197 -3.65 4.37 15.09
C ILE A 197 -3.43 3.98 16.56
N ASP A 198 -2.36 4.41 17.18
CA ASP A 198 -2.09 4.14 18.59
C ASP A 198 -2.96 4.98 19.54
N GLU A 199 -3.56 6.07 19.05
CA GLU A 199 -4.47 6.95 19.78
C GLU A 199 -5.95 6.49 19.74
N LEU A 200 -6.25 5.50 18.91
CA LEU A 200 -7.54 4.82 18.79
C LEU A 200 -7.49 3.53 19.63
#